data_9c413a7f95e78d5c774eb107ff3ee36b
#
_entry.id   9c413a7f95e78d5c774eb107ff3ee36b
#
_cell.length_a   1.000
_cell.length_b   1.000
_cell.length_c   1.000
_cell.angle_alpha   90.00
_cell.angle_beta   90.00
_cell.angle_gamma   90.00
#
_symmetry.space_group_name_H-M   'P 1'
#
loop_
_entity.id
_entity.type
_entity.pdbx_description
1 polymer ?
#
loop_
_entity_poly.entity_id
_entity_poly.type
_entity_poly.pdbx_seq_one_letter_code
_entity_poly.pdbx_strand_id
1 'polypeptide(L)'
;KETMNYIKKSIAKNKSNKIYFNENFSFSSWVNNFFYFEDKFGGLKLPMPNVRGQFQLENISTAITTIRTLNLGVTEKHIKDGIQKIDNVARLQEINSGKLKKLVKNNLFLISGDHNEDGSRVLNDYLKSLKCKKHVIIGMMANKDHEKYISFFKDISSIITVDIPNQ
;
A
#
# COMPACT_ATOMS: atom_id res chain seq x y z
N LYS A 1 8.42 -7.29 -16.38
CA LYS A 1 8.60 -8.66 -16.97
C LYS A 1 9.93 -9.29 -16.57
N GLU A 2 11.04 -8.57 -16.57
CA GLU A 2 12.38 -9.10 -16.21
C GLU A 2 12.46 -9.56 -14.76
N THR A 3 12.01 -8.74 -13.82
CA THR A 3 11.99 -9.08 -12.38
C THR A 3 11.21 -10.36 -12.11
N MET A 4 10.04 -10.54 -12.73
CA MET A 4 9.24 -11.74 -12.57
C MET A 4 9.94 -12.98 -13.13
N ASN A 5 10.64 -12.85 -14.26
CA ASN A 5 11.43 -13.96 -14.82
C ASN A 5 12.60 -14.36 -13.91
N TYR A 6 13.27 -13.36 -13.31
CA TYR A 6 14.31 -13.62 -12.32
C TYR A 6 13.77 -14.36 -11.09
N ILE A 7 12.65 -13.89 -10.54
CA ILE A 7 11.97 -14.52 -9.40
C ILE A 7 11.58 -15.96 -9.75
N LYS A 8 10.97 -16.19 -10.91
CA LYS A 8 10.58 -17.54 -11.35
C LYS A 8 11.78 -18.50 -11.45
N LYS A 9 12.91 -18.03 -11.97
CA LYS A 9 14.16 -18.82 -12.02
C LYS A 9 14.71 -19.14 -10.64
N SER A 10 14.73 -18.16 -9.73
CA SER A 10 15.20 -18.33 -8.36
C SER A 10 14.32 -19.33 -7.58
N ILE A 11 13.00 -19.22 -7.70
CA ILE A 11 12.05 -20.14 -7.09
C ILE A 11 12.28 -21.59 -7.60
N ALA A 12 12.46 -21.75 -8.91
CA ALA A 12 12.70 -23.07 -9.50
C ALA A 12 13.99 -23.69 -8.98
N LYS A 13 15.06 -22.90 -8.86
CA LYS A 13 16.37 -23.35 -8.31
C LYS A 13 16.23 -23.80 -6.85
N ASN A 14 15.44 -23.10 -6.04
CA ASN A 14 15.33 -23.34 -4.60
C ASN A 14 14.19 -24.32 -4.24
N LYS A 15 13.49 -24.90 -5.23
CA LYS A 15 12.33 -25.79 -5.05
C LYS A 15 11.24 -25.21 -4.13
N SER A 16 11.08 -23.90 -4.12
CA SER A 16 10.12 -23.19 -3.28
C SER A 16 8.69 -23.33 -3.83
N ASN A 17 7.70 -23.33 -2.96
CA ASN A 17 6.30 -23.25 -3.35
C ASN A 17 5.99 -21.90 -4.01
N LYS A 18 5.13 -21.95 -5.02
CA LYS A 18 4.72 -20.77 -5.81
C LYS A 18 3.30 -20.41 -5.47
N ILE A 19 3.10 -19.14 -5.08
CA ILE A 19 1.77 -18.60 -4.82
C ILE A 19 1.72 -17.22 -5.47
N TYR A 20 0.83 -17.01 -6.41
CA TYR A 20 0.69 -15.79 -7.17
C TYR A 20 -0.69 -15.17 -6.97
N PHE A 21 -0.69 -13.85 -6.84
CA PHE A 21 -1.91 -13.05 -6.84
C PHE A 21 -2.66 -13.22 -8.17
N ASN A 22 -3.98 -13.26 -8.11
CA ASN A 22 -4.91 -13.55 -9.23
C ASN A 22 -4.79 -14.94 -9.88
N GLU A 23 -3.85 -15.78 -9.43
CA GLU A 23 -3.77 -17.18 -9.84
C GLU A 23 -4.16 -18.12 -8.69
N ASN A 24 -3.62 -17.89 -7.50
CA ASN A 24 -3.77 -18.73 -6.34
C ASN A 24 -4.59 -18.09 -5.22
N PHE A 25 -4.67 -16.79 -5.20
CA PHE A 25 -5.53 -16.02 -4.32
C PHE A 25 -5.96 -14.72 -4.98
N SER A 26 -7.08 -14.20 -4.54
CA SER A 26 -7.64 -12.93 -5.02
C SER A 26 -8.42 -12.21 -3.94
N PHE A 27 -8.76 -10.96 -4.21
CA PHE A 27 -9.72 -10.24 -3.40
C PHE A 27 -10.64 -9.39 -4.27
N SER A 28 -11.83 -9.10 -3.74
CA SER A 28 -12.74 -8.10 -4.29
C SER A 28 -13.20 -7.17 -3.19
N SER A 29 -13.24 -5.86 -3.47
CA SER A 29 -13.81 -4.88 -2.55
C SER A 29 -15.33 -4.83 -2.71
N TRP A 30 -16.07 -4.89 -1.61
CA TRP A 30 -17.52 -4.79 -1.61
C TRP A 30 -17.97 -3.47 -0.97
N VAL A 31 -19.16 -3.04 -1.37
CA VAL A 31 -19.88 -1.95 -0.72
C VAL A 31 -20.17 -2.36 0.73
N ASN A 32 -20.08 -1.44 1.71
CA ASN A 32 -20.37 -1.67 3.14
C ASN A 32 -19.20 -2.15 4.02
N ASN A 33 -18.02 -1.56 3.91
CA ASN A 33 -16.92 -1.76 4.87
C ASN A 33 -16.35 -3.19 4.97
N PHE A 34 -16.52 -4.00 3.93
CA PHE A 34 -15.94 -5.34 3.85
C PHE A 34 -15.20 -5.55 2.53
N PHE A 35 -14.23 -6.43 2.53
CA PHE A 35 -13.69 -7.05 1.31
C PHE A 35 -13.80 -8.56 1.39
N TYR A 36 -13.89 -9.19 0.25
CA TYR A 36 -13.92 -10.64 0.12
C TYR A 36 -12.56 -11.12 -0.36
N PHE A 37 -11.96 -12.01 0.40
CA PHE A 37 -10.69 -12.67 0.09
C PHE A 37 -10.96 -14.14 -0.22
N GLU A 38 -10.23 -14.70 -1.19
CA GLU A 38 -10.35 -16.10 -1.56
C GLU A 38 -8.97 -16.70 -1.88
N ASP A 39 -8.75 -17.93 -1.41
CA ASP A 39 -7.60 -18.77 -1.74
C ASP A 39 -8.01 -20.24 -1.77
N LYS A 40 -7.03 -21.14 -1.94
CA LYS A 40 -7.26 -22.61 -1.97
C LYS A 40 -7.94 -23.17 -0.70
N PHE A 41 -7.97 -22.44 0.40
CA PHE A 41 -8.61 -22.85 1.65
C PHE A 41 -10.03 -22.29 1.80
N GLY A 42 -10.55 -21.61 0.77
CA GLY A 42 -11.88 -21.02 0.73
C GLY A 42 -11.90 -19.52 1.01
N GLY A 43 -13.10 -18.95 0.83
CA GLY A 43 -13.36 -17.52 0.93
C GLY A 43 -13.50 -17.01 2.36
N LEU A 44 -13.08 -15.76 2.60
CA LEU A 44 -13.26 -15.03 3.85
C LEU A 44 -13.91 -13.68 3.58
N LYS A 45 -14.97 -13.36 4.34
CA LYS A 45 -15.51 -12.01 4.42
C LYS A 45 -14.80 -11.26 5.53
N LEU A 46 -14.02 -10.24 5.16
CA LEU A 46 -13.10 -9.54 6.05
C LEU A 46 -13.47 -8.06 6.17
N PRO A 47 -13.29 -7.44 7.35
CA PRO A 47 -13.52 -6.01 7.51
C PRO A 47 -12.51 -5.22 6.68
N MET A 48 -12.93 -4.06 6.15
CA MET A 48 -11.97 -3.14 5.51
C MET A 48 -10.93 -2.69 6.52
N PRO A 49 -9.65 -2.71 6.15
CA PRO A 49 -8.58 -2.23 7.00
C PRO A 49 -8.65 -0.70 7.16
N ASN A 50 -8.11 -0.21 8.27
CA ASN A 50 -7.99 1.23 8.51
C ASN A 50 -6.74 1.81 7.80
N VAL A 51 -6.53 1.45 6.53
CA VAL A 51 -5.43 1.93 5.69
C VAL A 51 -5.95 2.35 4.31
N ARG A 52 -5.25 3.27 3.67
CA ARG A 52 -5.69 3.85 2.40
C ARG A 52 -4.96 3.22 1.21
N GLY A 53 -5.66 3.15 0.09
CA GLY A 53 -5.14 2.66 -1.18
C GLY A 53 -5.40 1.17 -1.42
N GLN A 54 -5.83 0.86 -2.65
CA GLN A 54 -6.18 -0.52 -3.04
C GLN A 54 -5.00 -1.50 -2.91
N PHE A 55 -3.78 -1.04 -3.15
CA PHE A 55 -2.56 -1.84 -2.99
C PHE A 55 -2.37 -2.40 -1.57
N GLN A 56 -2.97 -1.77 -0.56
CA GLN A 56 -2.94 -2.30 0.81
C GLN A 56 -3.77 -3.58 0.93
N LEU A 57 -4.85 -3.71 0.17
CA LEU A 57 -5.62 -4.96 0.14
C LEU A 57 -4.81 -6.10 -0.51
N GLU A 58 -3.98 -5.80 -1.52
CA GLU A 58 -3.04 -6.77 -2.10
C GLU A 58 -2.02 -7.24 -1.06
N ASN A 59 -1.42 -6.31 -0.31
CA ASN A 59 -0.48 -6.63 0.75
C ASN A 59 -1.12 -7.48 1.86
N ILE A 60 -2.31 -7.10 2.31
CA ILE A 60 -3.07 -7.83 3.32
C ILE A 60 -3.44 -9.24 2.81
N SER A 61 -3.92 -9.34 1.58
CA SER A 61 -4.26 -10.63 0.97
C SER A 61 -3.04 -11.53 0.84
N THR A 62 -1.88 -10.98 0.49
CA THR A 62 -0.61 -11.70 0.48
C THR A 62 -0.23 -12.22 1.87
N ALA A 63 -0.36 -11.39 2.90
CA ALA A 63 -0.09 -11.79 4.27
C ALA A 63 -1.05 -12.91 4.75
N ILE A 64 -2.35 -12.78 4.46
CA ILE A 64 -3.36 -13.79 4.80
C ILE A 64 -3.03 -15.13 4.14
N THR A 65 -2.75 -15.11 2.83
CA THR A 65 -2.39 -16.32 2.07
C THR A 65 -1.15 -16.98 2.65
N THR A 66 -0.15 -16.19 3.03
CA THR A 66 1.08 -16.68 3.65
C THR A 66 0.79 -17.38 4.97
N ILE A 67 0.04 -16.74 5.86
CA ILE A 67 -0.32 -17.28 7.19
C ILE A 67 -1.12 -18.59 7.04
N ARG A 68 -2.09 -18.63 6.15
CA ARG A 68 -2.94 -19.81 5.92
C ARG A 68 -2.12 -20.96 5.31
N THR A 69 -1.21 -20.62 4.38
CA THR A 69 -0.36 -21.65 3.74
C THR A 69 0.65 -22.27 4.71
N LEU A 70 1.18 -21.47 5.64
CA LEU A 70 2.12 -21.96 6.66
C LEU A 70 1.43 -22.70 7.82
N ASN A 71 0.10 -22.69 7.87
CA ASN A 71 -0.71 -23.35 8.90
C ASN A 71 -0.25 -23.03 10.33
N LEU A 72 -0.09 -21.75 10.60
CA LEU A 72 0.41 -21.24 11.90
C LEU A 72 -0.62 -21.25 13.03
N GLY A 73 -1.74 -21.95 12.88
CA GLY A 73 -2.83 -21.96 13.87
C GLY A 73 -3.61 -20.65 13.98
N VAL A 74 -3.48 -19.75 13.01
CA VAL A 74 -4.19 -18.48 12.97
C VAL A 74 -5.61 -18.69 12.49
N THR A 75 -6.59 -18.33 13.33
CA THR A 75 -8.01 -18.46 13.02
C THR A 75 -8.52 -17.26 12.21
N GLU A 76 -9.70 -17.39 11.58
CA GLU A 76 -10.37 -16.26 10.91
C GLU A 76 -10.60 -15.07 11.84
N LYS A 77 -10.92 -15.34 13.12
CA LYS A 77 -11.05 -14.28 14.14
C LYS A 77 -9.74 -13.52 14.31
N HIS A 78 -8.62 -14.19 14.43
CA HIS A 78 -7.30 -13.55 14.54
C HIS A 78 -6.98 -12.69 13.31
N ILE A 79 -7.34 -13.14 12.12
CA ILE A 79 -7.16 -12.40 10.87
C ILE A 79 -8.02 -11.11 10.91
N LYS A 80 -9.30 -11.21 11.26
CA LYS A 80 -10.22 -10.06 11.37
C LYS A 80 -9.72 -9.04 12.39
N ASP A 81 -9.34 -9.50 13.56
CA ASP A 81 -8.83 -8.63 14.64
C ASP A 81 -7.52 -7.95 14.25
N GLY A 82 -6.63 -8.68 13.54
CA GLY A 82 -5.37 -8.15 13.02
C GLY A 82 -5.58 -7.06 11.97
N ILE A 83 -6.48 -7.28 11.01
CA ILE A 83 -6.79 -6.30 9.96
C ILE A 83 -7.26 -4.96 10.55
N GLN A 84 -8.09 -4.99 11.58
CA GLN A 84 -8.61 -3.79 12.23
C GLN A 84 -7.55 -3.03 13.04
N LYS A 85 -6.47 -3.71 13.44
CA LYS A 85 -5.35 -3.15 14.21
C LYS A 85 -4.16 -2.74 13.36
N ILE A 86 -4.25 -2.85 12.04
CA ILE A 86 -3.16 -2.43 11.16
C ILE A 86 -2.91 -0.93 11.37
N ASP A 87 -1.69 -0.59 11.75
CA ASP A 87 -1.16 0.76 11.79
C ASP A 87 0.03 0.85 10.81
N ASN A 88 -0.20 1.46 9.66
CA ASN A 88 0.81 1.64 8.62
C ASN A 88 1.34 3.07 8.65
N VAL A 89 2.30 3.31 9.53
CA VAL A 89 2.98 4.60 9.61
C VAL A 89 3.60 4.98 8.27
N ALA A 90 3.35 6.21 7.84
CA ALA A 90 3.84 6.77 6.57
C ALA A 90 3.51 5.94 5.31
N ARG A 91 2.34 5.30 5.27
CA ARG A 91 1.81 4.62 4.07
C ARG A 91 0.42 5.15 3.72
N LEU A 92 0.36 6.33 3.08
CA LEU A 92 -0.87 7.11 2.91
C LEU A 92 -1.59 7.35 4.25
N GLN A 93 -0.79 7.55 5.29
CA GLN A 93 -1.29 7.79 6.64
C GLN A 93 -1.99 9.14 6.72
N GLU A 94 -3.23 9.15 7.16
CA GLU A 94 -3.94 10.39 7.47
C GLU A 94 -3.53 10.92 8.85
N ILE A 95 -3.13 12.18 8.88
CA ILE A 95 -2.78 12.87 10.11
C ILE A 95 -3.97 13.73 10.56
N ASN A 96 -4.60 13.34 11.65
CA ASN A 96 -5.81 13.97 12.19
C ASN A 96 -5.56 14.88 13.39
N SER A 97 -4.33 14.90 13.93
CA SER A 97 -3.97 15.70 15.11
C SER A 97 -2.52 16.18 15.05
N GLY A 98 -2.13 16.96 16.05
CA GLY A 98 -0.75 17.46 16.19
C GLY A 98 -0.51 18.83 15.56
N LYS A 99 0.73 19.33 15.72
CA LYS A 99 1.11 20.70 15.33
C LYS A 99 0.93 20.96 13.83
N LEU A 100 1.39 20.03 12.98
CA LEU A 100 1.28 20.17 11.52
C LEU A 100 -0.16 20.14 11.05
N LYS A 101 -1.00 19.30 11.64
CA LYS A 101 -2.43 19.24 11.30
C LYS A 101 -3.14 20.56 11.59
N LYS A 102 -2.76 21.25 12.67
CA LYS A 102 -3.31 22.58 13.00
C LYS A 102 -3.03 23.63 11.92
N LEU A 103 -1.88 23.52 11.23
CA LEU A 103 -1.52 24.45 10.14
C LEU A 103 -2.39 24.27 8.89
N VAL A 104 -2.78 23.03 8.59
CA VAL A 104 -3.59 22.72 7.41
C VAL A 104 -5.10 22.68 7.72
N LYS A 105 -5.48 22.92 8.97
CA LYS A 105 -6.88 23.06 9.43
C LYS A 105 -7.78 21.87 8.96
N ASN A 106 -8.80 22.19 8.16
CA ASN A 106 -9.79 21.23 7.68
C ASN A 106 -9.36 20.46 6.44
N ASN A 107 -8.18 20.71 5.89
CA ASN A 107 -7.69 19.98 4.73
C ASN A 107 -7.27 18.57 5.11
N LEU A 108 -7.44 17.64 4.17
CA LEU A 108 -6.87 16.30 4.29
C LEU A 108 -5.34 16.43 4.32
N PHE A 109 -4.71 15.83 5.32
CA PHE A 109 -3.26 15.80 5.46
C PHE A 109 -2.78 14.36 5.46
N LEU A 110 -2.00 13.99 4.46
CA LEU A 110 -1.47 12.64 4.26
C LEU A 110 0.05 12.66 4.34
N ILE A 111 0.61 11.60 4.91
CA ILE A 111 2.05 11.33 4.88
C ILE A 111 2.27 10.00 4.17
N SER A 112 3.23 9.97 3.23
CA SER A 112 3.65 8.76 2.55
C SER A 112 5.17 8.69 2.46
N GLY A 113 5.72 7.52 2.75
CA GLY A 113 7.16 7.24 2.66
C GLY A 113 7.56 6.61 1.32
N ASP A 114 6.76 6.84 0.29
CA ASP A 114 7.08 6.38 -1.06
C ASP A 114 8.30 7.12 -1.60
N HIS A 115 9.22 6.38 -2.20
CA HIS A 115 10.51 6.94 -2.63
C HIS A 115 11.08 6.26 -3.88
N ASN A 116 10.25 5.54 -4.62
CA ASN A 116 10.60 4.87 -5.85
C ASN A 116 9.48 5.00 -6.89
N GLU A 117 9.76 4.55 -8.12
CA GLU A 117 8.83 4.62 -9.25
C GLU A 117 7.47 3.96 -8.96
N ASP A 118 7.48 2.74 -8.43
CA ASP A 118 6.24 2.01 -8.14
C ASP A 118 5.42 2.71 -7.06
N GLY A 119 6.06 3.20 -6.00
CA GLY A 119 5.41 3.98 -4.94
C GLY A 119 4.80 5.27 -5.48
N SER A 120 5.52 6.01 -6.33
CA SER A 120 5.01 7.22 -6.98
C SER A 120 3.78 6.94 -7.84
N ARG A 121 3.81 5.88 -8.64
CA ARG A 121 2.68 5.47 -9.48
C ARG A 121 1.44 5.18 -8.64
N VAL A 122 1.60 4.37 -7.60
CA VAL A 122 0.51 3.99 -6.70
C VAL A 122 -0.05 5.20 -5.94
N LEU A 123 0.84 6.09 -5.45
CA LEU A 123 0.45 7.34 -4.80
C LEU A 123 -0.34 8.24 -5.76
N ASN A 124 0.15 8.41 -6.99
CA ASN A 124 -0.54 9.21 -8.00
C ASN A 124 -1.92 8.65 -8.34
N ASP A 125 -2.07 7.33 -8.47
CA ASP A 125 -3.37 6.70 -8.73
C ASP A 125 -4.36 6.93 -7.58
N TYR A 126 -3.88 6.88 -6.34
CA TYR A 126 -4.69 7.29 -5.19
C TYR A 126 -5.06 8.78 -5.24
N LEU A 127 -4.10 9.66 -5.51
CA LEU A 127 -4.34 11.10 -5.59
C LEU A 127 -5.34 11.47 -6.70
N LYS A 128 -5.35 10.76 -7.84
CA LYS A 128 -6.35 10.95 -8.90
C LYS A 128 -7.77 10.64 -8.43
N SER A 129 -7.95 9.72 -7.50
CA SER A 129 -9.27 9.41 -6.95
C SER A 129 -9.86 10.54 -6.09
N LEU A 130 -9.03 11.48 -5.63
CA LEU A 130 -9.44 12.60 -4.80
C LEU A 130 -9.91 13.78 -5.69
N LYS A 131 -11.17 14.18 -5.54
CA LYS A 131 -11.78 15.32 -6.25
C LYS A 131 -11.51 16.65 -5.53
N CYS A 132 -10.24 17.01 -5.36
CA CYS A 132 -9.83 18.24 -4.68
C CYS A 132 -8.51 18.78 -5.26
N LYS A 133 -8.16 20.02 -4.93
CA LYS A 133 -6.82 20.57 -5.18
C LYS A 133 -5.78 19.81 -4.33
N LYS A 134 -4.64 19.52 -4.91
CA LYS A 134 -3.59 18.71 -4.30
C LYS A 134 -2.29 19.50 -4.26
N HIS A 135 -1.69 19.56 -3.09
CA HIS A 135 -0.39 20.18 -2.85
C HIS A 135 0.53 19.12 -2.28
N VAL A 136 1.70 18.95 -2.86
CA VAL A 136 2.65 17.89 -2.48
C VAL A 136 3.94 18.54 -1.98
N ILE A 137 4.43 18.07 -0.84
CA ILE A 137 5.75 18.45 -0.30
C ILE A 137 6.61 17.19 -0.36
N ILE A 138 7.77 17.27 -1.00
CA ILE A 138 8.66 16.13 -1.25
C ILE A 138 10.03 16.42 -0.64
N GLY A 139 10.46 15.55 0.27
CA GLY A 139 11.86 15.40 0.67
C GLY A 139 12.33 14.00 0.28
N MET A 140 13.45 13.89 -0.42
CA MET A 140 13.92 12.61 -0.94
C MET A 140 15.45 12.55 -0.91
N MET A 141 15.99 11.39 -0.54
CA MET A 141 17.43 11.15 -0.49
C MET A 141 18.09 11.30 -1.86
N ALA A 142 19.31 11.82 -1.91
CA ALA A 142 20.06 12.09 -3.14
C ALA A 142 20.29 10.85 -4.04
N ASN A 143 20.30 9.65 -3.46
CA ASN A 143 20.48 8.41 -4.21
C ASN A 143 19.19 7.86 -4.86
N LYS A 144 18.10 8.64 -4.86
CA LYS A 144 16.82 8.26 -5.49
C LYS A 144 16.67 8.95 -6.84
N ASP A 145 15.91 8.33 -7.73
CA ASP A 145 15.56 8.90 -9.03
C ASP A 145 14.42 9.91 -8.88
N HIS A 146 14.78 11.16 -8.61
CA HIS A 146 13.85 12.26 -8.34
C HIS A 146 12.99 12.59 -9.56
N GLU A 147 13.62 12.65 -10.75
CA GLU A 147 12.92 13.00 -11.98
C GLU A 147 11.86 11.97 -12.32
N LYS A 148 12.23 10.69 -12.25
CA LYS A 148 11.31 9.60 -12.51
C LYS A 148 10.19 9.54 -11.48
N TYR A 149 10.50 9.76 -10.21
CA TYR A 149 9.49 9.83 -9.14
C TYR A 149 8.46 10.92 -9.41
N ILE A 150 8.89 12.15 -9.73
CA ILE A 150 8.00 13.29 -9.95
C ILE A 150 7.22 13.15 -11.27
N SER A 151 7.76 12.49 -12.28
CA SER A 151 7.13 12.35 -13.59
C SER A 151 5.75 11.68 -13.57
N PHE A 152 5.47 10.89 -12.53
CA PHE A 152 4.18 10.22 -12.37
C PHE A 152 3.08 11.16 -11.87
N PHE A 153 3.41 12.25 -11.19
CA PHE A 153 2.41 13.14 -10.63
C PHE A 153 1.67 13.92 -11.71
N LYS A 154 0.37 13.70 -11.80
CA LYS A 154 -0.56 14.40 -12.69
C LYS A 154 -1.60 15.14 -11.85
N ASP A 155 -2.12 16.23 -12.38
CA ASP A 155 -3.19 17.02 -11.75
C ASP A 155 -2.85 17.50 -10.32
N ILE A 156 -1.60 17.89 -10.10
CA ILE A 156 -1.09 18.46 -8.85
C ILE A 156 -1.06 19.98 -8.97
N SER A 157 -1.67 20.67 -8.02
CA SER A 157 -1.74 22.14 -8.00
C SER A 157 -0.40 22.79 -7.68
N SER A 158 0.41 22.18 -6.81
CA SER A 158 1.79 22.59 -6.54
C SER A 158 2.63 21.45 -5.99
N ILE A 159 3.91 21.46 -6.32
CA ILE A 159 4.94 20.59 -5.76
C ILE A 159 6.00 21.50 -5.12
N ILE A 160 6.32 21.23 -3.87
CA ILE A 160 7.35 21.91 -3.10
C ILE A 160 8.40 20.87 -2.72
N THR A 161 9.65 21.13 -3.04
CA THR A 161 10.77 20.27 -2.62
C THR A 161 11.42 20.84 -1.36
N VAL A 162 11.85 19.95 -0.48
CA VAL A 162 12.55 20.30 0.75
C VAL A 162 13.80 19.45 0.88
N ASP A 163 14.87 20.08 1.37
CA ASP A 163 16.10 19.36 1.68
C ASP A 163 15.90 18.46 2.90
N ILE A 164 16.51 17.28 2.86
CA ILE A 164 16.60 16.39 4.01
C ILE A 164 17.94 16.65 4.70
N PRO A 165 17.94 17.11 5.97
CA PRO A 165 19.19 17.35 6.68
C PRO A 165 20.02 16.08 6.84
N ASN A 166 21.34 16.22 6.81
CA ASN A 166 22.30 15.13 7.07
C ASN A 166 22.35 14.00 6.01
N GLN A 167 22.27 14.37 4.74
CA GLN A 167 22.58 13.48 3.62
C GLN A 167 23.94 13.75 3.02
#